data_00345252e000f06aa037750bfbc359d1
#
_entry.id   00345252e000f06aa037750bfbc359d1
#
_cell.length_a   1.000
_cell.length_b   1.000
_cell.length_c   1.000
_cell.angle_alpha   90.00
_cell.angle_beta   90.00
_cell.angle_gamma   90.00
#
_symmetry.space_group_name_H-M   'P 1'
#
loop_
_entity.id
_entity.type
_entity.pdbx_description
1 polymer ?
#
loop_
_entity_poly.entity_id
_entity_poly.type
_entity_poly.pdbx_seq_one_letter_code
_entity_poly.pdbx_strand_id
1 'polypeptide(L)'
;GTMAAFVLLGIYGYVTVKSGKMQRVTGFRSLITLFLKVSFVLNLFVFIFTTSTMVPRYYITIFIFALPVLCFYLEEEKMPFDRFAVAALLTICLILGTGKTVMSFLTVDKNETKRPVAEFLAGNGYDFGFATYNNANIITELTNGEVEIGNIGDPEHLEYFKWSSPMKYYEEGYHAGETFLLLTAE
;
A
#
# COMPACT_ATOMS: atom_id res chain seq x y z
N GLY A 1 -12.91 -4.28 6.21
CA GLY A 1 -11.48 -4.63 6.15
C GLY A 1 -11.00 -5.51 7.29
N THR A 2 -11.19 -5.12 8.55
CA THR A 2 -10.62 -5.79 9.73
C THR A 2 -11.11 -7.23 9.91
N MET A 3 -12.41 -7.48 9.75
CA MET A 3 -12.96 -8.84 9.88
C MET A 3 -12.38 -9.82 8.85
N ALA A 4 -12.24 -9.40 7.58
CA ALA A 4 -11.64 -10.26 6.55
C ALA A 4 -10.18 -10.59 6.86
N ALA A 5 -9.41 -9.64 7.43
CA ALA A 5 -8.04 -9.88 7.85
C ALA A 5 -7.97 -10.91 8.98
N PHE A 6 -8.84 -10.83 10.00
CA PHE A 6 -8.90 -11.84 11.08
C PHE A 6 -9.30 -13.21 10.56
N VAL A 7 -10.25 -13.30 9.63
CA VAL A 7 -10.64 -14.57 9.00
C VAL A 7 -9.46 -15.16 8.22
N LEU A 8 -8.75 -14.38 7.43
CA LEU A 8 -7.57 -14.83 6.68
C LEU A 8 -6.45 -15.30 7.62
N LEU A 9 -6.18 -14.57 8.69
CA LEU A 9 -5.20 -14.99 9.71
C LEU A 9 -5.61 -16.28 10.40
N GLY A 10 -6.91 -16.45 10.72
CA GLY A 10 -7.45 -17.68 11.29
C GLY A 10 -7.31 -18.87 10.36
N ILE A 11 -7.64 -18.70 9.08
CA ILE A 11 -7.45 -19.74 8.04
C ILE A 11 -5.97 -20.08 7.92
N TYR A 12 -5.09 -19.09 7.84
CA TYR A 12 -3.67 -19.31 7.73
C TYR A 12 -3.10 -20.05 8.96
N GLY A 13 -3.50 -19.66 10.17
CA GLY A 13 -3.12 -20.33 11.41
C GLY A 13 -3.56 -21.80 11.42
N TYR A 14 -4.83 -22.06 11.09
CA TYR A 14 -5.36 -23.42 10.96
C TYR A 14 -4.56 -24.28 9.96
N VAL A 15 -4.36 -23.75 8.74
CA VAL A 15 -3.58 -24.41 7.69
C VAL A 15 -2.15 -24.69 8.13
N THR A 16 -1.51 -23.72 8.80
CA THR A 16 -0.13 -23.84 9.29
C THR A 16 0.01 -24.98 10.30
N VAL A 17 -0.92 -25.06 11.27
CA VAL A 17 -0.93 -26.12 12.29
C VAL A 17 -1.23 -27.49 11.67
N LYS A 18 -2.22 -27.57 10.81
CA LYS A 18 -2.63 -28.82 10.20
C LYS A 18 -1.57 -29.33 9.21
N SER A 19 -1.01 -28.49 8.37
CA SER A 19 0.05 -28.87 7.43
C SER A 19 1.35 -29.29 8.14
N GLY A 20 1.63 -28.75 9.32
CA GLY A 20 2.76 -29.21 10.14
C GLY A 20 2.63 -30.67 10.60
N LYS A 21 1.40 -31.16 10.79
CA LYS A 21 1.14 -32.58 11.12
C LYS A 21 1.19 -33.52 9.89
N MET A 22 0.92 -32.96 8.71
CA MET A 22 0.94 -33.71 7.44
C MET A 22 2.34 -33.85 6.84
N GLN A 23 3.27 -32.97 7.23
CA GLN A 23 4.58 -32.87 6.63
C GLN A 23 5.57 -33.94 7.09
N ARG A 24 5.45 -35.16 6.53
CA ARG A 24 6.58 -36.05 6.31
C ARG A 24 7.18 -35.87 4.89
N VAL A 25 6.99 -34.71 4.28
CA VAL A 25 7.50 -34.40 2.94
C VAL A 25 8.97 -34.04 3.07
N THR A 26 9.84 -34.95 2.71
CA THR A 26 11.26 -34.73 2.50
C THR A 26 11.45 -34.17 1.11
N GLY A 27 12.08 -33.00 0.99
CA GLY A 27 12.42 -32.42 -0.31
C GLY A 27 12.31 -30.91 -0.40
N PHE A 28 12.59 -30.39 -1.57
CA PHE A 28 12.62 -28.96 -1.87
C PHE A 28 11.33 -28.21 -1.53
N ARG A 29 10.17 -28.86 -1.73
CA ARG A 29 8.84 -28.31 -1.41
C ARG A 29 8.66 -28.06 0.09
N SER A 30 9.17 -28.97 0.93
CA SER A 30 9.15 -28.81 2.39
C SER A 30 9.96 -27.59 2.82
N LEU A 31 11.13 -27.39 2.23
CA LEU A 31 12.00 -26.24 2.45
C LEU A 31 11.30 -24.92 2.07
N ILE A 32 10.68 -24.87 0.88
CA ILE A 32 9.92 -23.70 0.43
C ILE A 32 8.79 -23.39 1.41
N THR A 33 8.01 -24.40 1.80
CA THR A 33 6.88 -24.21 2.73
C THR A 33 7.36 -23.69 4.09
N LEU A 34 8.47 -24.23 4.60
CA LEU A 34 9.08 -23.73 5.84
C LEU A 34 9.53 -22.28 5.70
N PHE A 35 10.24 -21.97 4.62
CA PHE A 35 10.69 -20.61 4.32
C PHE A 35 9.52 -19.61 4.28
N LEU A 36 8.44 -19.94 3.57
CA LEU A 36 7.26 -19.09 3.47
C LEU A 36 6.59 -18.87 4.83
N LYS A 37 6.48 -19.92 5.65
CA LYS A 37 5.92 -19.82 7.01
C LYS A 37 6.78 -18.94 7.92
N VAL A 38 8.09 -19.13 7.90
CA VAL A 38 9.03 -18.32 8.70
C VAL A 38 8.98 -16.87 8.23
N SER A 39 9.00 -16.61 6.93
CA SER A 39 8.92 -15.26 6.37
C SER A 39 7.61 -14.55 6.75
N PHE A 40 6.49 -15.27 6.76
CA PHE A 40 5.21 -14.74 7.22
C PHE A 40 5.27 -14.33 8.71
N VAL A 41 5.79 -15.22 9.56
CA VAL A 41 5.91 -14.95 11.00
C VAL A 41 6.84 -13.78 11.27
N LEU A 42 7.99 -13.72 10.59
CA LEU A 42 8.93 -12.60 10.71
C LEU A 42 8.31 -11.27 10.26
N ASN A 43 7.52 -11.28 9.18
CA ASN A 43 6.79 -10.08 8.76
C ASN A 43 5.81 -9.61 9.83
N LEU A 44 5.02 -10.52 10.41
CA LEU A 44 4.12 -10.16 11.52
C LEU A 44 4.88 -9.63 12.73
N PHE A 45 6.02 -10.25 13.06
CA PHE A 45 6.88 -9.81 14.16
C PHE A 45 7.36 -8.37 13.96
N VAL A 46 7.83 -8.03 12.75
CA VAL A 46 8.24 -6.65 12.43
C VAL A 46 7.11 -5.67 12.67
N PHE A 47 5.87 -5.96 12.20
CA PHE A 47 4.74 -5.06 12.40
C PHE A 47 4.27 -4.94 13.85
N ILE A 48 4.41 -5.99 14.66
CA ILE A 48 3.97 -5.98 16.06
C ILE A 48 4.99 -5.27 16.96
N PHE A 49 6.27 -5.46 16.69
CA PHE A 49 7.35 -5.05 17.61
C PHE A 49 8.14 -3.82 17.13
N THR A 50 7.83 -3.26 15.96
CA THR A 50 8.46 -2.02 15.51
C THR A 50 7.45 -0.87 15.50
N THR A 51 7.97 0.35 15.68
CA THR A 51 7.19 1.60 15.56
C THR A 51 6.92 2.01 14.12
N SER A 52 7.10 1.08 13.17
CA SER A 52 6.88 1.35 11.76
C SER A 52 5.42 1.77 11.51
N THR A 53 5.23 2.90 10.86
CA THR A 53 3.91 3.36 10.46
C THR A 53 3.23 2.32 9.56
N MET A 54 2.01 1.94 9.90
CA MET A 54 1.25 0.94 9.15
C MET A 54 0.79 1.49 7.79
N VAL A 55 1.69 1.43 6.81
CA VAL A 55 1.36 1.80 5.43
C VAL A 55 0.75 0.59 4.72
N PRO A 56 -0.42 0.70 4.09
CA PRO A 56 -1.12 -0.43 3.46
C PRO A 56 -0.27 -1.27 2.50
N ARG A 57 0.67 -0.67 1.78
CA ARG A 57 1.58 -1.36 0.85
C ARG A 57 2.47 -2.42 1.52
N TYR A 58 2.77 -2.29 2.81
CA TYR A 58 3.61 -3.24 3.52
C TYR A 58 2.88 -4.56 3.83
N TYR A 59 1.54 -4.56 3.85
CA TYR A 59 0.76 -5.78 4.02
C TYR A 59 0.78 -6.71 2.80
N ILE A 60 1.21 -6.22 1.64
CA ILE A 60 1.30 -7.04 0.41
C ILE A 60 2.22 -8.23 0.63
N THR A 61 3.32 -8.05 1.36
CA THR A 61 4.28 -9.12 1.66
C THR A 61 3.66 -10.26 2.45
N ILE A 62 2.72 -9.96 3.37
CA ILE A 62 1.99 -10.97 4.14
C ILE A 62 1.20 -11.89 3.19
N PHE A 63 0.52 -11.33 2.20
CA PHE A 63 -0.23 -12.10 1.22
C PHE A 63 0.67 -12.91 0.29
N ILE A 64 1.80 -12.32 -0.15
CA ILE A 64 2.78 -13.02 -0.98
C ILE A 64 3.31 -14.29 -0.30
N PHE A 65 3.54 -14.26 1.01
CA PHE A 65 4.02 -15.42 1.75
C PHE A 65 2.88 -16.39 2.15
N ALA A 66 1.69 -15.89 2.41
CA ALA A 66 0.57 -16.72 2.85
C ALA A 66 -0.10 -17.51 1.71
N LEU A 67 -0.31 -16.88 0.55
CA LEU A 67 -1.04 -17.50 -0.56
C LEU A 67 -0.43 -18.82 -1.06
N PRO A 68 0.89 -18.93 -1.31
CA PRO A 68 1.48 -20.19 -1.75
C PRO A 68 1.31 -21.33 -0.73
N VAL A 69 1.39 -21.02 0.58
CA VAL A 69 1.17 -22.03 1.63
C VAL A 69 -0.26 -22.53 1.59
N LEU A 70 -1.24 -21.65 1.39
CA LEU A 70 -2.64 -22.01 1.24
C LEU A 70 -2.88 -22.84 -0.02
N CYS A 71 -2.25 -22.51 -1.14
CA CYS A 71 -2.32 -23.28 -2.38
C CYS A 71 -1.75 -24.69 -2.19
N PHE A 72 -0.60 -24.83 -1.55
CA PHE A 72 -0.02 -26.15 -1.25
C PHE A 72 -0.91 -26.97 -0.35
N TYR A 73 -1.53 -26.34 0.67
CA TYR A 73 -2.48 -27.01 1.53
C TYR A 73 -3.68 -27.54 0.75
N LEU A 74 -4.29 -26.73 -0.11
CA LEU A 74 -5.45 -27.14 -0.91
C LEU A 74 -5.14 -28.29 -1.88
N GLU A 75 -3.90 -28.36 -2.37
CA GLU A 75 -3.44 -29.43 -3.24
C GLU A 75 -3.22 -30.74 -2.46
N GLU A 76 -2.66 -30.67 -1.25
CA GLU A 76 -2.27 -31.83 -0.44
C GLU A 76 -3.41 -32.38 0.45
N GLU A 77 -4.39 -31.53 0.79
CA GLU A 77 -5.48 -31.94 1.71
C GLU A 77 -6.39 -32.98 1.07
N LYS A 78 -6.49 -34.12 1.72
CA LYS A 78 -7.29 -35.26 1.26
C LYS A 78 -8.72 -35.23 1.74
N MET A 79 -9.02 -34.51 2.83
CA MET A 79 -10.36 -34.39 3.37
C MET A 79 -11.21 -33.43 2.54
N PRO A 80 -12.24 -33.89 1.81
CA PRO A 80 -13.00 -33.01 0.88
C PRO A 80 -13.65 -31.84 1.59
N PHE A 81 -14.15 -32.06 2.82
CA PHE A 81 -14.81 -31.00 3.59
C PHE A 81 -13.85 -29.85 3.96
N ASP A 82 -12.67 -30.17 4.45
CA ASP A 82 -11.68 -29.14 4.84
C ASP A 82 -11.19 -28.36 3.63
N ARG A 83 -10.91 -29.08 2.55
CA ARG A 83 -10.51 -28.44 1.27
C ARG A 83 -11.59 -27.49 0.77
N PHE A 84 -12.85 -27.94 0.79
CA PHE A 84 -13.98 -27.10 0.36
C PHE A 84 -14.17 -25.90 1.29
N ALA A 85 -14.13 -26.10 2.61
CA ALA A 85 -14.32 -25.01 3.59
C ALA A 85 -13.23 -23.92 3.45
N VAL A 86 -11.97 -24.32 3.35
CA VAL A 86 -10.87 -23.37 3.16
C VAL A 86 -10.99 -22.63 1.82
N ALA A 87 -11.29 -23.36 0.74
CA ALA A 87 -11.47 -22.75 -0.58
C ALA A 87 -12.65 -21.77 -0.61
N ALA A 88 -13.78 -22.14 -0.02
CA ALA A 88 -14.98 -21.30 0.06
C ALA A 88 -14.70 -20.02 0.84
N LEU A 89 -14.06 -20.12 2.02
CA LEU A 89 -13.71 -18.96 2.84
C LEU A 89 -12.73 -18.03 2.11
N LEU A 90 -11.70 -18.57 1.45
CA LEU A 90 -10.78 -17.77 0.64
C LEU A 90 -11.49 -17.06 -0.51
N THR A 91 -12.39 -17.76 -1.21
CA THR A 91 -13.18 -17.18 -2.31
C THR A 91 -14.06 -16.03 -1.81
N ILE A 92 -14.75 -16.23 -0.67
CA ILE A 92 -15.57 -15.18 -0.05
C ILE A 92 -14.70 -13.95 0.31
N CYS A 93 -13.54 -14.19 0.94
CA CYS A 93 -12.62 -13.09 1.29
C CYS A 93 -12.12 -12.34 0.04
N LEU A 94 -11.82 -13.04 -1.05
CA LEU A 94 -11.40 -12.45 -2.32
C LEU A 94 -12.53 -11.62 -2.94
N ILE A 95 -13.75 -12.16 -3.00
CA ILE A 95 -14.90 -11.44 -3.56
C ILE A 95 -15.19 -10.17 -2.75
N LEU A 96 -15.25 -10.28 -1.42
CA LEU A 96 -15.53 -9.15 -0.55
C LEU A 96 -14.40 -8.11 -0.59
N GLY A 97 -13.13 -8.55 -0.61
CA GLY A 97 -11.97 -7.67 -0.71
C GLY A 97 -11.92 -6.93 -2.05
N THR A 98 -12.08 -7.66 -3.14
CA THR A 98 -12.09 -7.10 -4.50
C THR A 98 -13.28 -6.17 -4.68
N GLY A 99 -14.48 -6.59 -4.28
CA GLY A 99 -15.69 -5.77 -4.37
C GLY A 99 -15.55 -4.44 -3.62
N LYS A 100 -15.02 -4.47 -2.41
CA LYS A 100 -14.76 -3.24 -1.63
C LYS A 100 -13.72 -2.34 -2.31
N THR A 101 -12.66 -2.91 -2.85
CA THR A 101 -11.60 -2.16 -3.53
C THR A 101 -12.15 -1.49 -4.79
N VAL A 102 -12.87 -2.23 -5.63
CA VAL A 102 -13.49 -1.71 -6.84
C VAL A 102 -14.49 -0.61 -6.49
N MET A 103 -15.36 -0.84 -5.50
CA MET A 103 -16.33 0.16 -5.06
C MET A 103 -15.65 1.44 -4.56
N SER A 104 -14.60 1.31 -3.73
CA SER A 104 -13.82 2.46 -3.27
C SER A 104 -13.16 3.20 -4.44
N PHE A 105 -12.66 2.49 -5.44
CA PHE A 105 -12.05 3.10 -6.61
C PHE A 105 -13.05 3.88 -7.46
N LEU A 106 -14.30 3.38 -7.57
CA LEU A 106 -15.34 4.02 -8.37
C LEU A 106 -16.07 5.16 -7.66
N THR A 107 -16.09 5.16 -6.32
CA THR A 107 -16.94 6.10 -5.54
C THR A 107 -16.18 7.14 -4.75
N VAL A 108 -14.89 6.94 -4.49
CA VAL A 108 -14.09 7.83 -3.65
C VAL A 108 -13.09 8.60 -4.51
N ASP A 109 -13.34 9.89 -4.74
CA ASP A 109 -12.30 10.79 -5.25
C ASP A 109 -11.36 11.18 -4.10
N LYS A 110 -10.18 10.59 -4.07
CA LYS A 110 -9.16 10.88 -3.06
C LYS A 110 -8.58 12.30 -3.19
N ASN A 111 -8.82 12.94 -4.30
CA ASN A 111 -8.29 14.27 -4.63
C ASN A 111 -9.36 15.37 -4.56
N GLU A 112 -10.58 15.04 -4.07
CA GLU A 112 -11.71 15.97 -3.97
C GLU A 112 -11.33 17.30 -3.28
N THR A 113 -10.57 17.22 -2.19
CA THR A 113 -10.12 18.41 -1.45
C THR A 113 -9.01 19.19 -2.14
N LYS A 114 -8.28 18.56 -3.07
CA LYS A 114 -7.13 19.17 -3.76
C LYS A 114 -7.50 19.77 -5.12
N ARG A 115 -8.61 19.32 -5.74
CA ARG A 115 -9.08 19.87 -7.01
C ARG A 115 -9.35 21.38 -6.96
N PRO A 116 -10.08 21.93 -5.97
CA PRO A 116 -10.32 23.35 -5.89
C PRO A 116 -9.03 24.17 -5.75
N VAL A 117 -8.02 23.62 -5.07
CA VAL A 117 -6.71 24.27 -4.93
C VAL A 117 -5.97 24.26 -6.27
N ALA A 118 -5.96 23.14 -6.98
CA ALA A 118 -5.35 23.04 -8.30
C ALA A 118 -6.01 24.00 -9.31
N GLU A 119 -7.34 24.03 -9.33
CA GLU A 119 -8.13 24.96 -10.19
C GLU A 119 -7.87 26.42 -9.83
N PHE A 120 -7.77 26.74 -8.54
CA PHE A 120 -7.44 28.10 -8.09
C PHE A 120 -6.06 28.53 -8.56
N LEU A 121 -5.04 27.69 -8.39
CA LEU A 121 -3.67 28.00 -8.79
C LEU A 121 -3.58 28.21 -10.30
N ALA A 122 -4.08 27.26 -11.09
CA ALA A 122 -4.06 27.36 -12.55
C ALA A 122 -4.90 28.56 -13.06
N GLY A 123 -6.09 28.78 -12.48
CA GLY A 123 -6.97 29.87 -12.89
C GLY A 123 -6.46 31.28 -12.56
N ASN A 124 -5.54 31.42 -11.59
CA ASN A 124 -4.91 32.69 -11.22
C ASN A 124 -3.51 32.87 -11.81
N GLY A 125 -3.05 31.92 -12.63
CA GLY A 125 -1.76 32.04 -13.32
C GLY A 125 -0.55 31.76 -12.42
N TYR A 126 -0.74 31.03 -11.32
CA TYR A 126 0.37 30.52 -10.52
C TYR A 126 0.94 29.28 -11.20
N ASP A 127 2.13 29.38 -11.75
CA ASP A 127 2.78 28.35 -12.54
C ASP A 127 3.90 27.59 -11.80
N PHE A 128 4.49 28.18 -10.74
CA PHE A 128 5.55 27.53 -9.98
C PHE A 128 5.48 27.81 -8.47
N GLY A 129 5.73 26.78 -7.66
CA GLY A 129 5.77 26.93 -6.21
C GLY A 129 6.37 25.74 -5.47
N PHE A 130 6.22 25.77 -4.14
CA PHE A 130 6.65 24.71 -3.25
C PHE A 130 5.52 24.28 -2.33
N ALA A 131 5.46 22.98 -2.05
CA ALA A 131 4.50 22.38 -1.10
C ALA A 131 5.08 21.12 -0.45
N THR A 132 4.41 20.63 0.58
CA THR A 132 4.73 19.30 1.14
C THR A 132 4.49 18.20 0.13
N TYR A 133 5.24 17.11 0.23
CA TYR A 133 5.24 15.98 -0.70
C TYR A 133 3.82 15.49 -1.08
N ASN A 134 2.91 15.40 -0.11
CA ASN A 134 1.55 14.92 -0.34
C ASN A 134 0.68 15.88 -1.18
N ASN A 135 1.07 17.11 -1.33
CA ASN A 135 0.34 18.15 -2.07
C ASN A 135 0.99 18.46 -3.41
N ALA A 136 2.31 18.60 -3.44
CA ALA A 136 3.07 19.01 -4.62
C ALA A 136 2.76 18.14 -5.84
N ASN A 137 3.05 16.84 -5.77
CA ASN A 137 2.92 15.95 -6.92
C ASN A 137 1.47 15.80 -7.39
N ILE A 138 0.51 15.81 -6.46
CA ILE A 138 -0.91 15.65 -6.80
C ILE A 138 -1.44 16.89 -7.53
N ILE A 139 -1.07 18.09 -7.09
CA ILE A 139 -1.55 19.33 -7.74
C ILE A 139 -0.91 19.46 -9.11
N THR A 140 0.38 19.19 -9.26
CA THR A 140 1.03 19.16 -10.57
C THR A 140 0.36 18.17 -11.53
N GLU A 141 -0.04 16.98 -11.04
CA GLU A 141 -0.78 16.02 -11.84
C GLU A 141 -2.19 16.51 -12.20
N LEU A 142 -2.93 17.08 -11.26
CA LEU A 142 -4.28 17.60 -11.48
C LEU A 142 -4.35 18.77 -12.47
N THR A 143 -3.27 19.53 -12.58
CA THR A 143 -3.13 20.65 -13.54
C THR A 143 -2.45 20.24 -14.85
N ASN A 144 -2.19 18.93 -15.05
CA ASN A 144 -1.44 18.40 -16.20
C ASN A 144 -0.07 19.09 -16.40
N GLY A 145 0.56 19.51 -15.32
CA GLY A 145 1.85 20.18 -15.33
C GLY A 145 1.81 21.69 -15.63
N GLU A 146 0.63 22.31 -15.72
CA GLU A 146 0.52 23.77 -15.82
C GLU A 146 1.04 24.46 -14.56
N VAL A 147 0.88 23.81 -13.40
CA VAL A 147 1.44 24.26 -12.13
C VAL A 147 2.50 23.27 -11.69
N GLU A 148 3.76 23.68 -11.75
CA GLU A 148 4.89 22.87 -11.30
C GLU A 148 5.20 23.16 -9.82
N ILE A 149 5.27 22.11 -8.99
CA ILE A 149 5.47 22.27 -7.56
C ILE A 149 6.63 21.42 -7.06
N GLY A 150 7.62 22.08 -6.47
CA GLY A 150 8.75 21.44 -5.79
C GLY A 150 8.36 20.93 -4.39
N ASN A 151 8.94 19.81 -3.98
CA ASN A 151 8.68 19.24 -2.65
C ASN A 151 9.52 19.92 -1.56
N ILE A 152 8.89 20.26 -0.44
CA ILE A 152 9.56 20.63 0.81
C ILE A 152 9.28 19.56 1.88
N GLY A 153 10.29 19.30 2.71
CA GLY A 153 10.19 18.28 3.78
C GLY A 153 9.54 18.84 5.04
N ASP A 154 9.97 20.04 5.41
CA ASP A 154 9.51 20.71 6.62
C ASP A 154 9.00 22.13 6.26
N PRO A 155 7.69 22.41 6.50
CA PRO A 155 7.12 23.72 6.26
C PRO A 155 7.71 24.82 7.16
N GLU A 156 8.20 24.48 8.35
CA GLU A 156 8.76 25.47 9.30
C GLU A 156 10.17 25.93 8.90
N HIS A 157 10.98 25.00 8.38
CA HIS A 157 12.36 25.28 7.99
C HIS A 157 12.55 25.42 6.49
N LEU A 158 11.54 25.14 5.68
CA LEU A 158 11.56 25.20 4.21
C LEU A 158 12.69 24.38 3.58
N GLU A 159 13.04 23.26 4.20
CA GLU A 159 14.06 22.37 3.66
C GLU A 159 13.57 21.66 2.40
N TYR A 160 14.41 21.65 1.36
CA TYR A 160 14.08 20.96 0.13
C TYR A 160 14.02 19.44 0.31
N PHE A 161 12.90 18.86 -0.09
CA PHE A 161 12.73 17.41 -0.12
C PHE A 161 12.85 16.89 -1.56
N LYS A 162 14.09 16.68 -1.99
CA LYS A 162 14.41 16.38 -3.39
C LYS A 162 13.98 14.99 -3.86
N TRP A 163 13.48 14.14 -2.95
CA TRP A 163 12.98 12.83 -3.29
C TRP A 163 11.64 12.97 -4.03
N SER A 164 11.52 12.24 -5.16
CA SER A 164 10.29 12.24 -5.98
C SER A 164 9.88 13.61 -6.55
N SER A 165 10.85 14.49 -6.76
CA SER A 165 10.67 15.80 -7.39
C SER A 165 11.76 16.04 -8.41
N PRO A 166 11.49 16.67 -9.58
CA PRO A 166 12.51 17.01 -10.56
C PRO A 166 13.59 17.91 -9.94
N MET A 167 14.85 17.53 -10.12
CA MET A 167 15.98 18.29 -9.55
C MET A 167 16.05 19.74 -10.06
N LYS A 168 15.61 19.98 -11.29
CA LYS A 168 15.57 21.30 -11.92
C LYS A 168 14.80 22.33 -11.08
N TYR A 169 13.78 21.92 -10.30
CA TYR A 169 12.98 22.83 -9.46
C TYR A 169 13.78 23.48 -8.32
N TYR A 170 14.95 22.96 -8.00
CA TYR A 170 15.83 23.44 -6.93
C TYR A 170 17.09 24.13 -7.48
N GLU A 171 17.16 24.35 -8.77
CA GLU A 171 18.26 25.08 -9.40
C GLU A 171 18.00 26.59 -9.34
N GLU A 172 19.05 27.36 -9.04
CA GLU A 172 18.95 28.79 -9.01
C GLU A 172 18.60 29.35 -10.41
N GLY A 173 17.56 30.18 -10.46
CA GLY A 173 17.08 30.75 -11.72
C GLY A 173 16.19 29.81 -12.57
N TYR A 174 15.80 28.65 -12.08
CA TYR A 174 14.87 27.78 -12.81
C TYR A 174 13.57 28.50 -13.16
N HIS A 175 13.01 29.26 -12.23
CA HIS A 175 11.81 30.05 -12.43
C HIS A 175 12.12 31.55 -12.18
N ALA A 176 11.74 32.41 -13.13
CA ALA A 176 11.99 33.83 -13.05
C ALA A 176 10.78 34.64 -12.55
N GLY A 177 9.61 34.00 -12.39
CA GLY A 177 8.37 34.63 -11.95
C GLY A 177 8.15 34.60 -10.44
N GLU A 178 6.93 34.91 -10.02
CA GLU A 178 6.52 34.81 -8.63
C GLU A 178 6.42 33.35 -8.23
N THR A 179 6.96 32.99 -7.05
CA THR A 179 6.94 31.65 -6.51
C THR A 179 6.01 31.63 -5.31
N PHE A 180 5.06 30.67 -5.28
CA PHE A 180 4.16 30.51 -4.16
C PHE A 180 4.61 29.40 -3.20
N LEU A 181 4.16 29.48 -1.97
CA LEU A 181 4.30 28.42 -0.97
C LEU A 181 2.91 27.94 -0.54
N LEU A 182 2.60 26.66 -0.82
CA LEU A 182 1.33 26.06 -0.42
C LEU A 182 1.49 25.34 0.91
N LEU A 183 0.88 25.88 1.95
CA LEU A 183 0.81 25.29 3.27
C LEU A 183 -0.61 24.75 3.52
N THR A 184 -0.70 23.57 4.13
CA THR A 184 -1.97 23.02 4.64
C THR A 184 -2.05 23.34 6.14
N ALA A 185 -3.17 23.88 6.59
CA ALA A 185 -3.49 23.90 8.01
C ALA A 185 -3.80 22.44 8.44
N GLU A 186 -2.96 21.87 9.31
CA GLU A 186 -3.26 20.62 10.00
C GLU A 186 -4.10 20.89 11.25
#